data_90e6bc02c9b4c3dddaeb45f742391a08
#
_entry.id   90e6bc02c9b4c3dddaeb45f742391a08
#
_cell.length_a   1.000
_cell.length_b   1.000
_cell.length_c   1.000
_cell.angle_alpha   90.00
_cell.angle_beta   90.00
_cell.angle_gamma   90.00
#
_symmetry.space_group_name_H-M   'P 1'
#
loop_
_entity.id
_entity.type
_entity.pdbx_description
1 polymer ?
#
loop_
_entity_poly.entity_id
_entity_poly.type
_entity_poly.pdbx_seq_one_letter_code
_entity_poly.pdbx_strand_id
1 'polypeptide(L)'
;DVQCIVDTNGTALMDVLKYHPFLIKPNMDELRDVFGENISAEEGAEKLQKAGARNVIVSMGGDGAVLKAENGTLYTAGVCRGKMINSVGAGDSMVAGFVAGYLEKKDYQYALDLGSAAGAATAFSPGLAVRRQIYDCMDELRSKSLR
;
A
#
# COMPACT_ATOMS: atom_id res chain seq x y z
N ASP A 1 7.57 21.21 7.52
CA ASP A 1 7.17 19.99 8.25
C ASP A 1 7.68 18.77 7.48
N VAL A 2 8.31 17.83 8.19
CA VAL A 2 8.76 16.56 7.63
C VAL A 2 7.62 15.55 7.77
N GLN A 3 7.26 14.87 6.68
CA GLN A 3 6.31 13.77 6.72
C GLN A 3 7.06 12.45 6.92
N CYS A 4 6.72 11.73 7.98
CA CYS A 4 7.34 10.45 8.32
C CYS A 4 6.54 9.30 7.72
N ILE A 5 7.21 8.40 7.03
CA ILE A 5 6.67 7.15 6.52
C ILE A 5 7.34 6.02 7.27
N VAL A 6 6.56 5.10 7.80
CA VAL A 6 7.08 3.99 8.59
C VAL A 6 6.56 2.68 8.03
N ASP A 7 7.48 1.83 7.59
CA ASP A 7 7.20 0.43 7.22
C ASP A 7 7.86 -0.47 8.27
N THR A 8 7.06 -1.05 9.12
CA THR A 8 7.50 -1.91 10.23
C THR A 8 6.36 -2.86 10.63
N ASN A 9 6.66 -3.86 11.41
CA ASN A 9 5.72 -4.91 11.80
C ASN A 9 5.63 -5.11 13.32
N GLY A 10 4.68 -5.94 13.74
CA GLY A 10 4.51 -6.38 15.11
C GLY A 10 4.26 -5.22 16.09
N THR A 11 4.86 -5.30 17.27
CA THR A 11 4.69 -4.29 18.34
C THR A 11 5.20 -2.91 17.92
N ALA A 12 6.27 -2.86 17.10
CA ALA A 12 6.84 -1.60 16.64
C ALA A 12 5.84 -0.80 15.76
N LEU A 13 4.94 -1.48 15.04
CA LEU A 13 3.88 -0.84 14.28
C LEU A 13 2.96 -0.01 15.21
N MET A 14 2.56 -0.58 16.33
CA MET A 14 1.69 0.11 17.29
C MET A 14 2.42 1.26 18.02
N ASP A 15 3.70 1.08 18.32
CA ASP A 15 4.51 2.07 19.05
C ASP A 15 4.74 3.37 18.25
N VAL A 16 4.76 3.29 16.91
CA VAL A 16 4.99 4.47 16.07
C VAL A 16 3.73 5.33 15.86
N LEU A 17 2.54 4.78 16.12
CA LEU A 17 1.27 5.49 15.88
C LEU A 17 1.12 6.77 16.70
N LYS A 18 1.67 6.80 17.92
CA LYS A 18 1.69 8.00 18.78
C LYS A 18 2.42 9.20 18.16
N TYR A 19 3.24 8.97 17.13
CA TYR A 19 3.96 10.04 16.41
C TYR A 19 3.24 10.49 15.14
N HIS A 20 2.03 9.99 14.88
CA HIS A 20 1.19 10.35 13.74
C HIS A 20 1.89 10.25 12.39
N PRO A 21 2.46 9.08 12.02
CA PRO A 21 3.15 8.92 10.75
C PRO A 21 2.21 9.26 9.59
N PHE A 22 2.77 9.90 8.55
CA PHE A 22 2.02 10.22 7.34
C PHE A 22 1.49 8.98 6.65
N LEU A 23 2.31 7.92 6.61
CA LEU A 23 1.94 6.63 5.99
C LEU A 23 2.53 5.48 6.78
N ILE A 24 1.71 4.45 6.96
CA ILE A 24 2.13 3.09 7.32
C ILE A 24 1.55 2.10 6.30
N LYS A 25 2.21 0.95 6.14
CA LYS A 25 1.78 -0.07 5.18
C LYS A 25 1.89 -1.49 5.76
N PRO A 26 0.99 -1.92 6.63
CA PRO A 26 0.89 -3.32 7.01
C PRO A 26 0.36 -4.21 5.87
N ASN A 27 0.67 -5.50 5.91
CA ASN A 27 -0.01 -6.52 5.15
C ASN A 27 -1.09 -7.23 6.00
N MET A 28 -1.85 -8.14 5.38
CA MET A 28 -2.93 -8.86 6.10
C MET A 28 -2.42 -9.74 7.23
N ASP A 29 -1.26 -10.37 7.11
CA ASP A 29 -0.71 -11.23 8.16
C ASP A 29 -0.30 -10.39 9.37
N GLU A 30 0.33 -9.24 9.14
CA GLU A 30 0.67 -8.27 10.18
C GLU A 30 -0.58 -7.70 10.88
N LEU A 31 -1.67 -7.47 10.14
CA LEU A 31 -2.94 -7.06 10.76
C LEU A 31 -3.55 -8.16 11.62
N ARG A 32 -3.50 -9.42 11.17
CA ARG A 32 -3.99 -10.56 11.94
C ARG A 32 -3.20 -10.77 13.22
N ASP A 33 -1.89 -10.58 13.17
CA ASP A 33 -1.02 -10.65 14.35
C ASP A 33 -1.41 -9.61 15.41
N VAL A 34 -1.87 -8.43 15.00
CA VAL A 34 -2.23 -7.33 15.91
C VAL A 34 -3.69 -7.41 16.38
N PHE A 35 -4.62 -7.74 15.48
CA PHE A 35 -6.07 -7.61 15.72
C PHE A 35 -6.83 -8.94 15.70
N GLY A 36 -6.17 -10.06 15.39
CA GLY A 36 -6.76 -11.39 15.29
C GLY A 36 -7.20 -11.78 13.88
N GLU A 37 -7.43 -13.08 13.69
CA GLU A 37 -7.64 -13.73 12.38
C GLU A 37 -8.83 -13.19 11.56
N ASN A 38 -9.86 -12.68 12.23
CA ASN A 38 -11.11 -12.28 11.58
C ASN A 38 -11.12 -10.81 11.13
N ILE A 39 -10.00 -10.09 11.25
CA ILE A 39 -9.92 -8.68 10.86
C ILE A 39 -10.00 -8.54 9.33
N SER A 40 -10.82 -7.61 8.84
CA SER A 40 -10.77 -7.21 7.43
C SER A 40 -9.69 -6.14 7.19
N ALA A 41 -9.28 -5.97 5.94
CA ALA A 41 -8.30 -4.95 5.57
C ALA A 41 -8.82 -3.54 5.89
N GLU A 42 -10.08 -3.29 5.60
CA GLU A 42 -10.76 -2.01 5.84
C GLU A 42 -10.86 -1.70 7.33
N GLU A 43 -11.32 -2.67 8.13
CA GLU A 43 -11.39 -2.52 9.59
C GLU A 43 -10.01 -2.30 10.22
N GLY A 44 -9.00 -3.04 9.78
CA GLY A 44 -7.63 -2.90 10.25
C GLY A 44 -7.06 -1.52 9.92
N ALA A 45 -7.26 -1.06 8.67
CA ALA A 45 -6.85 0.27 8.25
C ALA A 45 -7.53 1.37 9.08
N GLU A 46 -8.83 1.24 9.35
CA GLU A 46 -9.57 2.21 10.17
C GLU A 46 -9.10 2.22 11.62
N LYS A 47 -8.85 1.06 12.23
CA LYS A 47 -8.32 0.96 13.60
C LYS A 47 -6.96 1.61 13.73
N LEU A 48 -6.04 1.35 12.78
CA LEU A 48 -4.71 1.94 12.77
C LEU A 48 -4.73 3.45 12.54
N GLN A 49 -5.65 3.94 11.70
CA GLN A 49 -5.84 5.37 11.50
C GLN A 49 -6.37 6.03 12.79
N LYS A 50 -7.38 5.45 13.45
CA LYS A 50 -7.89 5.93 14.75
C LYS A 50 -6.82 5.90 15.84
N ALA A 51 -5.88 4.96 15.76
CA ALA A 51 -4.76 4.85 16.71
C ALA A 51 -3.63 5.87 16.43
N GLY A 52 -3.66 6.59 15.31
CA GLY A 52 -2.77 7.72 15.09
C GLY A 52 -2.15 7.86 13.70
N ALA A 53 -2.15 6.85 12.85
CA ALA A 53 -1.63 6.99 11.48
C ALA A 53 -2.51 7.94 10.65
N ARG A 54 -1.89 8.78 9.81
CA ARG A 54 -2.66 9.68 8.92
C ARG A 54 -3.21 8.92 7.72
N ASN A 55 -2.39 8.09 7.08
CA ASN A 55 -2.77 7.25 5.97
C ASN A 55 -2.32 5.82 6.24
N VAL A 56 -3.17 4.84 5.92
CA VAL A 56 -2.89 3.41 6.12
C VAL A 56 -3.15 2.66 4.83
N ILE A 57 -2.12 2.06 4.25
CA ILE A 57 -2.25 1.08 3.17
C ILE A 57 -2.23 -0.31 3.80
N VAL A 58 -3.18 -1.15 3.44
CA VAL A 58 -3.15 -2.58 3.73
C VAL A 58 -2.95 -3.34 2.43
N SER A 59 -1.81 -4.02 2.30
CA SER A 59 -1.52 -4.85 1.15
C SER A 59 -2.06 -6.28 1.34
N MET A 60 -2.74 -6.79 0.31
CA MET A 60 -3.42 -8.09 0.32
C MET A 60 -2.86 -9.06 -0.73
N GLY A 61 -1.63 -8.84 -1.17
CA GLY A 61 -0.98 -9.66 -2.20
C GLY A 61 -1.79 -9.72 -3.49
N GLY A 62 -2.23 -10.93 -3.89
CA GLY A 62 -3.03 -11.13 -5.10
C GLY A 62 -4.44 -10.52 -5.09
N ASP A 63 -4.91 -10.05 -3.94
CA ASP A 63 -6.23 -9.43 -3.78
C ASP A 63 -6.17 -7.89 -3.84
N GLY A 64 -4.99 -7.33 -4.07
CA GLY A 64 -4.81 -5.89 -4.23
C GLY A 64 -4.43 -5.16 -2.95
N ALA A 65 -4.97 -3.96 -2.77
CA ALA A 65 -4.71 -3.13 -1.60
C ALA A 65 -5.88 -2.19 -1.29
N VAL A 66 -5.99 -1.82 -0.01
CA VAL A 66 -6.88 -0.76 0.43
C VAL A 66 -6.05 0.37 1.05
N LEU A 67 -6.52 1.60 0.91
CA LEU A 67 -5.96 2.78 1.55
C LEU A 67 -7.05 3.50 2.33
N LYS A 68 -6.88 3.62 3.63
CA LYS A 68 -7.63 4.59 4.45
C LYS A 68 -6.84 5.87 4.52
N ALA A 69 -7.30 6.88 3.80
CA ALA A 69 -6.61 8.17 3.70
C ALA A 69 -7.05 9.16 4.80
N GLU A 70 -6.19 10.13 5.12
CA GLU A 70 -6.45 11.15 6.14
C GLU A 70 -7.66 12.03 5.85
N ASN A 71 -8.12 12.10 4.59
CA ASN A 71 -9.37 12.77 4.22
C ASN A 71 -10.63 11.97 4.59
N GLY A 72 -10.49 10.82 5.25
CA GLY A 72 -11.57 9.95 5.67
C GLY A 72 -12.06 8.95 4.62
N THR A 73 -11.61 9.07 3.37
CA THR A 73 -12.03 8.19 2.26
C THR A 73 -11.27 6.86 2.30
N LEU A 74 -11.95 5.79 1.93
CA LEU A 74 -11.37 4.48 1.66
C LEU A 74 -11.22 4.31 0.15
N TYR A 75 -9.99 4.04 -0.28
CA TYR A 75 -9.64 3.77 -1.68
C TYR A 75 -9.23 2.31 -1.82
N THR A 76 -9.42 1.75 -3.01
CA THR A 76 -9.03 0.38 -3.33
C THR A 76 -8.23 0.35 -4.62
N ALA A 77 -7.26 -0.55 -4.70
CA ALA A 77 -6.55 -0.87 -5.93
C ALA A 77 -6.55 -2.38 -6.15
N GLY A 78 -6.81 -2.80 -7.38
CA GLY A 78 -6.67 -4.19 -7.79
C GLY A 78 -5.21 -4.60 -7.99
N VAL A 79 -5.01 -5.74 -8.69
CA VAL A 79 -3.68 -6.20 -9.11
C VAL A 79 -3.59 -6.30 -10.62
N CYS A 80 -2.43 -6.00 -11.18
CA CYS A 80 -2.09 -6.35 -12.54
C CYS A 80 -1.75 -7.86 -12.64
N ARG A 81 -1.92 -8.41 -13.85
CA ARG A 81 -1.64 -9.82 -14.10
C ARG A 81 -0.16 -10.05 -14.30
N GLY A 82 0.35 -11.11 -13.70
CA GLY A 82 1.73 -11.51 -13.85
C GLY A 82 2.03 -12.78 -13.07
N LYS A 83 3.16 -13.39 -13.36
CA LYS A 83 3.67 -14.52 -12.59
C LYS A 83 4.61 -13.99 -11.52
N MET A 84 4.31 -14.30 -10.27
CA MET A 84 5.22 -13.98 -9.18
C MET A 84 6.56 -14.70 -9.38
N ILE A 85 7.63 -13.93 -9.38
CA ILE A 85 9.04 -14.40 -9.49
C ILE A 85 9.73 -14.22 -8.15
N ASN A 86 9.62 -13.04 -7.55
CA ASN A 86 10.26 -12.71 -6.29
C ASN A 86 9.50 -11.61 -5.56
N SER A 87 9.02 -11.89 -4.35
CA SER A 87 8.26 -10.91 -3.54
C SER A 87 9.15 -9.94 -2.74
N VAL A 88 10.47 -10.17 -2.71
CA VAL A 88 11.40 -9.30 -1.95
C VAL A 88 11.43 -7.91 -2.55
N GLY A 89 11.21 -6.90 -1.71
CA GLY A 89 11.16 -5.49 -2.11
C GLY A 89 9.84 -5.04 -2.74
N ALA A 90 8.84 -5.92 -2.91
CA ALA A 90 7.53 -5.52 -3.44
C ALA A 90 6.80 -4.53 -2.51
N GLY A 91 6.88 -4.74 -1.19
CA GLY A 91 6.34 -3.82 -0.19
C GLY A 91 7.00 -2.45 -0.24
N ASP A 92 8.33 -2.41 -0.27
CA ASP A 92 9.12 -1.17 -0.37
C ASP A 92 8.81 -0.42 -1.68
N SER A 93 8.70 -1.16 -2.79
CA SER A 93 8.32 -0.60 -4.09
C SER A 93 6.91 0.00 -4.06
N MET A 94 5.97 -0.64 -3.34
CA MET A 94 4.62 -0.10 -3.15
C MET A 94 4.65 1.23 -2.40
N VAL A 95 5.39 1.31 -1.31
CA VAL A 95 5.56 2.56 -0.54
C VAL A 95 6.19 3.64 -1.42
N ALA A 96 7.28 3.32 -2.13
CA ALA A 96 7.96 4.27 -3.01
C ALA A 96 7.05 4.78 -4.14
N GLY A 97 6.29 3.88 -4.78
CA GLY A 97 5.33 4.23 -5.82
C GLY A 97 4.20 5.11 -5.31
N PHE A 98 3.65 4.80 -4.13
CA PHE A 98 2.63 5.64 -3.49
C PHE A 98 3.15 7.06 -3.22
N VAL A 99 4.33 7.16 -2.63
CA VAL A 99 4.94 8.47 -2.31
C VAL A 99 5.18 9.27 -3.59
N ALA A 100 5.76 8.65 -4.61
CA ALA A 100 6.00 9.30 -5.89
C ALA A 100 4.68 9.82 -6.52
N GLY A 101 3.65 8.99 -6.56
CA GLY A 101 2.34 9.35 -7.10
C GLY A 101 1.66 10.47 -6.33
N TYR A 102 1.73 10.41 -4.99
CA TYR A 102 1.16 11.46 -4.14
C TYR A 102 1.89 12.81 -4.30
N LEU A 103 3.22 12.78 -4.37
CA LEU A 103 3.98 14.00 -4.61
C LEU A 103 3.71 14.62 -5.98
N GLU A 104 3.50 13.77 -6.99
CA GLU A 104 3.22 14.20 -8.36
C GLU A 104 1.84 14.86 -8.51
N LYS A 105 0.80 14.24 -7.95
CA LYS A 105 -0.60 14.64 -8.24
C LYS A 105 -1.42 15.07 -7.03
N LYS A 106 -0.97 14.81 -5.82
CA LYS A 106 -1.76 15.01 -4.59
C LYS A 106 -3.13 14.30 -4.62
N ASP A 107 -3.20 13.19 -5.34
CA ASP A 107 -4.37 12.34 -5.55
C ASP A 107 -4.12 10.97 -4.91
N TYR A 108 -4.95 10.58 -3.94
CA TYR A 108 -4.78 9.34 -3.19
C TYR A 108 -5.06 8.09 -4.02
N GLN A 109 -6.05 8.13 -4.93
CA GLN A 109 -6.31 6.99 -5.80
C GLN A 109 -5.15 6.77 -6.77
N TYR A 110 -4.67 7.84 -7.40
CA TYR A 110 -3.51 7.77 -8.29
C TYR A 110 -2.27 7.25 -7.57
N ALA A 111 -2.03 7.74 -6.34
CA ALA A 111 -0.90 7.29 -5.52
C ALA A 111 -1.01 5.80 -5.16
N LEU A 112 -2.21 5.33 -4.78
CA LEU A 112 -2.45 3.93 -4.47
C LEU A 112 -2.27 3.04 -5.71
N ASP A 113 -2.79 3.45 -6.87
CA ASP A 113 -2.64 2.72 -8.14
C ASP A 113 -1.16 2.60 -8.52
N LEU A 114 -0.39 3.70 -8.43
CA LEU A 114 1.05 3.67 -8.75
C LEU A 114 1.83 2.83 -7.76
N GLY A 115 1.50 2.89 -6.47
CA GLY A 115 2.08 2.03 -5.43
C GLY A 115 1.81 0.56 -5.70
N SER A 116 0.55 0.20 -5.97
CA SER A 116 0.13 -1.17 -6.28
C SER A 116 0.81 -1.70 -7.55
N ALA A 117 0.92 -0.87 -8.58
CA ALA A 117 1.62 -1.20 -9.81
C ALA A 117 3.12 -1.43 -9.57
N ALA A 118 3.77 -0.59 -8.76
CA ALA A 118 5.19 -0.73 -8.43
C ALA A 118 5.48 -2.01 -7.63
N GLY A 119 4.64 -2.32 -6.64
CA GLY A 119 4.74 -3.55 -5.86
C GLY A 119 4.56 -4.79 -6.72
N ALA A 120 3.51 -4.83 -7.55
CA ALA A 120 3.24 -5.96 -8.44
C ALA A 120 4.32 -6.13 -9.50
N ALA A 121 4.75 -5.07 -10.17
CA ALA A 121 5.82 -5.13 -11.16
C ALA A 121 7.14 -5.66 -10.56
N THR A 122 7.45 -5.28 -9.31
CA THR A 122 8.61 -5.82 -8.58
C THR A 122 8.44 -7.30 -8.28
N ALA A 123 7.23 -7.73 -7.82
CA ALA A 123 6.97 -9.15 -7.57
C ALA A 123 7.07 -10.02 -8.83
N PHE A 124 6.87 -9.45 -10.02
CA PHE A 124 6.98 -10.12 -11.33
C PHE A 124 8.39 -10.01 -11.96
N SER A 125 9.34 -9.43 -11.25
CA SER A 125 10.71 -9.21 -11.70
C SER A 125 11.71 -10.01 -10.86
N PRO A 126 12.88 -10.36 -11.39
CA PRO A 126 13.94 -10.99 -10.60
C PRO A 126 14.50 -10.09 -9.50
N GLY A 127 14.37 -8.78 -9.67
CA GLY A 127 14.77 -7.72 -8.73
C GLY A 127 13.74 -6.60 -8.74
N LEU A 128 14.15 -5.38 -8.37
CA LEU A 128 13.27 -4.23 -8.40
C LEU A 128 12.82 -3.92 -9.84
N ALA A 129 11.54 -3.59 -10.01
CA ALA A 129 10.98 -3.26 -11.30
C ALA A 129 11.57 -1.96 -11.87
N VAL A 130 11.73 -1.91 -13.19
CA VAL A 130 12.07 -0.68 -13.90
C VAL A 130 10.81 0.13 -14.21
N ARG A 131 10.98 1.44 -14.43
CA ARG A 131 9.88 2.39 -14.65
C ARG A 131 8.84 1.90 -15.67
N ARG A 132 9.29 1.35 -16.82
CA ARG A 132 8.39 0.85 -17.86
C ARG A 132 7.44 -0.23 -17.35
N GLN A 133 7.96 -1.22 -16.63
CA GLN A 133 7.16 -2.32 -16.06
C GLN A 133 6.09 -1.79 -15.07
N ILE A 134 6.45 -0.78 -14.27
CA ILE A 134 5.53 -0.14 -13.32
C ILE A 134 4.37 0.52 -14.06
N TYR A 135 4.67 1.32 -15.09
CA TYR A 135 3.61 2.02 -15.84
C TYR A 135 2.77 1.08 -16.70
N ASP A 136 3.34 0.02 -17.28
CA ASP A 136 2.57 -1.03 -17.97
C ASP A 136 1.57 -1.69 -17.00
N CYS A 137 1.97 -1.99 -15.78
CA CYS A 137 1.08 -2.47 -14.72
C CYS A 137 0.02 -1.42 -14.33
N MET A 138 0.38 -0.17 -14.22
CA MET A 138 -0.55 0.91 -13.85
C MET A 138 -1.63 1.11 -14.90
N ASP A 139 -1.29 1.07 -16.18
CA ASP A 139 -2.24 1.19 -17.29
C ASP A 139 -3.24 0.02 -17.27
N GLU A 140 -2.78 -1.20 -16.97
CA GLU A 140 -3.67 -2.35 -16.80
C GLU A 140 -4.63 -2.17 -15.63
N LEU A 141 -4.16 -1.73 -14.46
CA LEU A 141 -5.00 -1.48 -13.28
C LEU A 141 -6.10 -0.46 -13.58
N ARG A 142 -5.75 0.65 -14.19
CA ARG A 142 -6.69 1.74 -14.49
C ARG A 142 -7.67 1.37 -15.58
N SER A 143 -7.29 0.57 -16.57
CA SER A 143 -8.21 0.09 -17.60
C SER A 143 -9.30 -0.83 -17.05
N LYS A 144 -9.03 -1.55 -15.93
CA LYS A 144 -10.01 -2.40 -15.25
C LYS A 144 -10.97 -1.61 -14.36
N SER A 145 -10.52 -0.51 -13.78
CA SER A 145 -11.35 0.35 -12.92
C SER A 145 -12.40 1.16 -13.69
N LEU A 146 -12.26 1.26 -15.01
CA LEU A 146 -13.19 1.98 -15.91
C LEU A 146 -14.31 1.07 -16.48
N ARG A 147 -14.36 -0.21 -16.11
CA ARG A 147 -15.40 -1.18 -16.51
C ARG A 147 -16.29 -1.54 -15.34
#